data_2593fa14a9b0d3fa7d1d07d8a4017d53
#
_entry.id   2593fa14a9b0d3fa7d1d07d8a4017d53
#
_cell.length_a   1.000
_cell.length_b   1.000
_cell.length_c   1.000
_cell.angle_alpha   90.00
_cell.angle_beta   90.00
_cell.angle_gamma   90.00
#
_symmetry.space_group_name_H-M   'P 1'
#
loop_
_entity.id
_entity.type
_entity.pdbx_description
1 polymer ?
#
loop_
_entity_poly.entity_id
_entity_poly.type
_entity_poly.pdbx_seq_one_letter_code
_entity_poly.pdbx_strand_id
1 'polypeptide(L)'
;MDKPTSDLPSVSALIKFLHELLLSLPGKELGENVIEFQKFVKNVNLGDIIYLDEKGNVSLKPSTLPSLNLPETVRKILVYLGNQMEPNLSDPYCELFIETYLEFRSSSPPAADIWLKQMLRDHGGLLFAYGIIDKLPKNAKLPPIFQLLKPGATHLLMEEKPEQGYSMVREAMKYGFKAFCISKLEPNKVRQRYGVKNANIIWLTFNKTKEKSMPPDDLNGLKFLASKIDPGSILLFDCFNEIKLVNGFKAALEFFRELKDLCANKRLVLLISANPKKLDEKQVLALERMMGGLEK
;
A
#
# COMPACT_ATOMS: atom_id res chain seq x y z
N MET A 1 -36.24 -0.43 19.69
CA MET A 1 -36.35 -1.66 18.89
C MET A 1 -35.01 -1.81 18.19
N ASP A 2 -34.15 -2.67 18.71
CA ASP A 2 -32.87 -2.95 18.07
C ASP A 2 -33.14 -3.65 16.75
N LYS A 3 -32.55 -3.16 15.64
CA LYS A 3 -32.57 -3.86 14.36
C LYS A 3 -32.03 -5.27 14.57
N PRO A 4 -32.62 -6.31 13.96
CA PRO A 4 -32.00 -7.62 13.99
C PRO A 4 -30.57 -7.50 13.45
N THR A 5 -29.62 -8.11 14.13
CA THR A 5 -28.18 -8.00 13.83
C THR A 5 -27.81 -8.45 12.41
N SER A 6 -28.67 -9.26 11.77
CA SER A 6 -28.56 -9.67 10.36
C SER A 6 -28.73 -8.53 9.35
N ASP A 7 -29.41 -7.44 9.72
CA ASP A 7 -29.74 -6.32 8.82
C ASP A 7 -28.77 -5.15 8.94
N LEU A 8 -27.66 -5.33 9.67
CA LEU A 8 -26.63 -4.30 9.75
C LEU A 8 -25.87 -4.19 8.42
N PRO A 9 -25.61 -2.97 7.90
CA PRO A 9 -24.86 -2.75 6.66
C PRO A 9 -23.50 -3.44 6.65
N SER A 10 -22.76 -3.44 7.76
CA SER A 10 -21.45 -4.10 7.86
C SER A 10 -21.53 -5.64 7.75
N VAL A 11 -22.61 -6.26 8.21
CA VAL A 11 -22.86 -7.70 8.06
C VAL A 11 -23.14 -8.02 6.60
N SER A 12 -23.94 -7.21 5.92
CA SER A 12 -24.20 -7.35 4.48
C SER A 12 -22.92 -7.16 3.66
N ALA A 13 -22.11 -6.18 4.01
CA ALA A 13 -20.81 -5.95 3.36
C ALA A 13 -19.83 -7.11 3.58
N LEU A 14 -19.83 -7.74 4.77
CA LEU A 14 -19.03 -8.94 5.04
C LEU A 14 -19.45 -10.12 4.15
N ILE A 15 -20.74 -10.37 4.03
CA ILE A 15 -21.26 -11.45 3.16
C ILE A 15 -20.87 -11.20 1.72
N LYS A 16 -21.05 -9.97 1.22
CA LYS A 16 -20.66 -9.56 -0.13
C LYS A 16 -19.16 -9.77 -0.37
N PHE A 17 -18.31 -9.28 0.54
CA PHE A 17 -16.88 -9.50 0.46
C PHE A 17 -16.48 -10.97 0.40
N LEU A 18 -17.08 -11.80 1.25
CA LEU A 18 -16.80 -13.24 1.31
C LEU A 18 -17.24 -13.96 0.02
N HIS A 19 -18.35 -13.54 -0.58
CA HIS A 19 -18.81 -14.08 -1.86
C HIS A 19 -17.85 -13.70 -3.01
N GLU A 20 -17.46 -12.44 -3.12
CA GLU A 20 -16.48 -11.97 -4.11
C GLU A 20 -15.11 -12.64 -3.92
N LEU A 21 -14.69 -12.86 -2.68
CA LEU A 21 -13.47 -13.60 -2.38
C LEU A 21 -13.53 -15.03 -2.92
N LEU A 22 -14.62 -15.74 -2.68
CA LEU A 22 -14.80 -17.11 -3.20
C LEU A 22 -14.69 -17.15 -4.72
N LEU A 23 -15.28 -16.18 -5.42
CA LEU A 23 -15.25 -16.11 -6.89
C LEU A 23 -13.88 -15.72 -7.45
N SER A 24 -13.05 -14.99 -6.68
CA SER A 24 -11.73 -14.49 -7.11
C SER A 24 -10.61 -15.50 -6.91
N LEU A 25 -10.84 -16.60 -6.17
CA LEU A 25 -9.80 -17.59 -5.90
C LEU A 25 -9.38 -18.32 -7.19
N PRO A 26 -8.07 -18.67 -7.32
CA PRO A 26 -7.50 -19.18 -8.57
C PRO A 26 -7.79 -20.65 -8.87
N GLY A 27 -8.96 -21.16 -8.50
CA GLY A 27 -9.42 -22.51 -8.83
C GLY A 27 -9.98 -22.61 -10.24
N LYS A 28 -9.73 -23.72 -10.93
CA LYS A 28 -10.32 -23.99 -12.26
C LYS A 28 -11.80 -24.36 -12.16
N GLU A 29 -12.21 -24.88 -11.02
CA GLU A 29 -13.57 -25.30 -10.71
C GLU A 29 -14.00 -24.75 -9.34
N LEU A 30 -15.31 -24.58 -9.15
CA LEU A 30 -15.88 -24.10 -7.89
C LEU A 30 -15.41 -24.92 -6.67
N GLY A 31 -15.22 -26.24 -6.84
CA GLY A 31 -14.77 -27.14 -5.79
C GLY A 31 -13.37 -26.81 -5.27
N GLU A 32 -12.43 -26.40 -6.13
CA GLU A 32 -11.08 -25.97 -5.73
C GLU A 32 -11.12 -24.64 -4.97
N ASN A 33 -11.94 -23.70 -5.45
CA ASN A 33 -12.15 -22.42 -4.78
C ASN A 33 -12.75 -22.60 -3.38
N VAL A 34 -13.66 -23.54 -3.21
CA VAL A 34 -14.27 -23.88 -1.91
C VAL A 34 -13.21 -24.31 -0.89
N ILE A 35 -12.25 -25.15 -1.30
CA ILE A 35 -11.18 -25.60 -0.41
C ILE A 35 -10.30 -24.44 0.05
N GLU A 36 -9.87 -23.59 -0.87
CA GLU A 36 -9.06 -22.41 -0.54
C GLU A 36 -9.84 -21.40 0.31
N PHE A 37 -11.11 -21.20 0.01
CA PHE A 37 -12.00 -20.37 0.80
C PHE A 37 -12.18 -20.92 2.23
N GLN A 38 -12.33 -22.22 2.41
CA GLN A 38 -12.41 -22.84 3.73
C GLN A 38 -11.12 -22.64 4.54
N LYS A 39 -9.95 -22.73 3.90
CA LYS A 39 -8.67 -22.39 4.55
C LYS A 39 -8.64 -20.93 5.01
N PHE A 40 -9.06 -20.01 4.15
CA PHE A 40 -9.17 -18.58 4.52
C PHE A 40 -10.10 -18.40 5.72
N VAL A 41 -11.33 -18.91 5.65
CA VAL A 41 -12.35 -18.82 6.71
C VAL A 41 -11.83 -19.34 8.05
N LYS A 42 -11.07 -20.44 8.03
CA LYS A 42 -10.41 -20.97 9.22
C LYS A 42 -9.33 -20.03 9.75
N ASN A 43 -8.51 -19.43 8.87
CA ASN A 43 -7.43 -18.53 9.27
C ASN A 43 -7.94 -17.23 9.92
N VAL A 44 -9.12 -16.76 9.51
CA VAL A 44 -9.76 -15.58 10.10
C VAL A 44 -10.74 -15.92 11.24
N ASN A 45 -10.81 -17.18 11.67
CA ASN A 45 -11.71 -17.69 12.72
C ASN A 45 -13.21 -17.42 12.46
N LEU A 46 -13.66 -17.63 11.23
CA LEU A 46 -15.06 -17.51 10.82
C LEU A 46 -15.72 -18.86 10.51
N GLY A 47 -15.02 -20.00 10.73
CA GLY A 47 -15.49 -21.32 10.35
C GLY A 47 -16.81 -21.76 10.99
N ASP A 48 -17.05 -21.31 12.22
CA ASP A 48 -18.30 -21.62 12.94
C ASP A 48 -19.44 -20.67 12.57
N ILE A 49 -19.16 -19.57 11.85
CA ILE A 49 -20.07 -18.48 11.57
C ILE A 49 -20.57 -18.53 10.13
N ILE A 50 -19.70 -18.93 9.20
CA ILE A 50 -19.98 -18.97 7.78
C ILE A 50 -20.65 -20.30 7.41
N TYR A 51 -21.68 -20.22 6.59
CA TYR A 51 -22.30 -21.33 5.90
C TYR A 51 -22.11 -21.17 4.39
N LEU A 52 -21.68 -22.24 3.74
CA LEU A 52 -21.55 -22.33 2.29
C LEU A 52 -22.52 -23.41 1.82
N ASP A 53 -23.45 -23.08 0.94
CA ASP A 53 -24.37 -24.03 0.37
C ASP A 53 -23.74 -24.83 -0.81
N GLU A 54 -24.42 -25.85 -1.29
CA GLU A 54 -23.97 -26.70 -2.40
C GLU A 54 -23.80 -25.92 -3.73
N LYS A 55 -24.41 -24.74 -3.84
CA LYS A 55 -24.33 -23.86 -5.01
C LYS A 55 -23.20 -22.82 -4.87
N GLY A 56 -22.47 -22.81 -3.75
CA GLY A 56 -21.41 -21.84 -3.47
C GLY A 56 -21.91 -20.50 -2.94
N ASN A 57 -23.17 -20.41 -2.48
CA ASN A 57 -23.63 -19.18 -1.84
C ASN A 57 -23.13 -19.10 -0.41
N VAL A 58 -22.54 -17.95 -0.07
CA VAL A 58 -22.03 -17.65 1.26
C VAL A 58 -23.12 -17.01 2.11
N SER A 59 -23.33 -17.50 3.31
CA SER A 59 -24.23 -16.92 4.30
C SER A 59 -23.66 -17.02 5.72
N LEU A 60 -24.18 -16.22 6.65
CA LEU A 60 -23.80 -16.30 8.06
C LEU A 60 -24.88 -17.03 8.86
N LYS A 61 -24.46 -17.85 9.84
CA LYS A 61 -25.38 -18.50 10.76
C LYS A 61 -26.00 -17.47 11.71
N PRO A 62 -27.33 -17.30 11.73
CA PRO A 62 -28.00 -16.26 12.54
C PRO A 62 -27.66 -16.33 14.02
N SER A 63 -27.48 -17.54 14.58
CA SER A 63 -27.17 -17.76 15.99
C SER A 63 -25.81 -17.23 16.44
N THR A 64 -24.92 -16.97 15.51
CA THR A 64 -23.53 -16.54 15.81
C THR A 64 -23.30 -15.04 15.61
N LEU A 65 -24.24 -14.34 14.96
CA LEU A 65 -24.13 -12.91 14.68
C LEU A 65 -23.92 -12.04 15.93
N PRO A 66 -24.60 -12.29 17.09
CA PRO A 66 -24.40 -11.49 18.28
C PRO A 66 -22.99 -11.56 18.87
N SER A 67 -22.25 -12.64 18.60
CA SER A 67 -20.88 -12.84 19.08
C SER A 67 -19.79 -12.40 18.09
N LEU A 68 -20.18 -11.97 16.88
CA LEU A 68 -19.25 -11.57 15.82
C LEU A 68 -18.59 -10.22 16.13
N ASN A 69 -17.29 -10.24 16.38
CA ASN A 69 -16.49 -9.02 16.52
C ASN A 69 -16.04 -8.54 15.13
N LEU A 70 -16.90 -7.76 14.45
CA LEU A 70 -16.63 -7.24 13.11
C LEU A 70 -15.33 -6.44 13.00
N PRO A 71 -15.00 -5.49 13.92
CA PRO A 71 -13.74 -4.76 13.87
C PRO A 71 -12.50 -5.66 13.87
N GLU A 72 -12.49 -6.71 14.69
CA GLU A 72 -11.38 -7.67 14.74
C GLU A 72 -11.36 -8.57 13.50
N THR A 73 -12.52 -8.95 12.99
CA THR A 73 -12.66 -9.72 11.74
C THR A 73 -12.09 -8.95 10.55
N VAL A 74 -12.45 -7.68 10.40
CA VAL A 74 -11.92 -6.80 9.34
C VAL A 74 -10.39 -6.69 9.45
N ARG A 75 -9.85 -6.57 10.67
CA ARG A 75 -8.40 -6.56 10.89
C ARG A 75 -7.72 -7.83 10.38
N LYS A 76 -8.27 -9.00 10.67
CA LYS A 76 -7.74 -10.30 10.20
C LYS A 76 -7.82 -10.46 8.68
N ILE A 77 -8.92 -10.02 8.07
CA ILE A 77 -9.09 -9.99 6.62
C ILE A 77 -8.02 -9.11 5.98
N LEU A 78 -7.73 -7.94 6.54
CA LEU A 78 -6.70 -7.04 6.01
C LEU A 78 -5.30 -7.67 6.04
N VAL A 79 -4.96 -8.41 7.10
CA VAL A 79 -3.69 -9.16 7.18
C VAL A 79 -3.61 -10.21 6.07
N TYR A 80 -4.70 -10.92 5.80
CA TYR A 80 -4.76 -11.90 4.71
C TYR A 80 -4.57 -11.23 3.35
N LEU A 81 -5.33 -10.18 3.06
CA LEU A 81 -5.24 -9.43 1.80
C LEU A 81 -3.86 -8.82 1.57
N GLY A 82 -3.18 -8.38 2.63
CA GLY A 82 -1.82 -7.84 2.56
C GLY A 82 -0.79 -8.84 2.01
N ASN A 83 -1.10 -10.13 2.05
CA ASN A 83 -0.25 -11.20 1.54
C ASN A 83 -0.66 -11.67 0.12
N GLN A 84 -1.90 -11.40 -0.34
CA GLN A 84 -2.44 -12.00 -1.56
C GLN A 84 -3.15 -11.01 -2.48
N MET A 85 -2.89 -9.75 -2.41
CA MET A 85 -3.55 -8.65 -3.14
C MET A 85 -4.22 -9.03 -4.47
N GLU A 86 -5.52 -9.30 -4.39
CA GLU A 86 -6.38 -9.45 -5.56
C GLU A 86 -7.03 -8.08 -5.86
N PRO A 87 -6.74 -7.44 -7.01
CA PRO A 87 -7.29 -6.12 -7.36
C PRO A 87 -8.84 -6.08 -7.34
N ASN A 88 -9.46 -7.21 -7.66
CA ASN A 88 -10.92 -7.34 -7.72
C ASN A 88 -11.61 -7.28 -6.35
N LEU A 89 -10.85 -7.46 -5.26
CA LEU A 89 -11.38 -7.40 -3.90
C LEU A 89 -11.32 -6.01 -3.26
N SER A 90 -10.74 -5.02 -3.94
CA SER A 90 -10.56 -3.68 -3.38
C SER A 90 -11.89 -3.00 -3.01
N ASP A 91 -12.88 -3.05 -3.89
CA ASP A 91 -14.16 -2.38 -3.67
C ASP A 91 -15.04 -3.07 -2.63
N PRO A 92 -15.26 -4.40 -2.66
CA PRO A 92 -15.99 -5.11 -1.60
C PRO A 92 -15.32 -4.96 -0.23
N TYR A 93 -14.00 -5.02 -0.19
CA TYR A 93 -13.27 -4.82 1.07
C TYR A 93 -13.39 -3.38 1.59
N CYS A 94 -13.33 -2.39 0.70
CA CYS A 94 -13.51 -1.00 1.07
C CYS A 94 -14.91 -0.75 1.68
N GLU A 95 -15.96 -1.31 1.07
CA GLU A 95 -17.32 -1.26 1.60
C GLU A 95 -17.39 -1.88 2.99
N LEU A 96 -16.88 -3.11 3.16
CA LEU A 96 -16.80 -3.78 4.47
C LEU A 96 -16.10 -2.92 5.53
N PHE A 97 -14.95 -2.35 5.18
CA PHE A 97 -14.17 -1.53 6.11
C PHE A 97 -14.95 -0.29 6.56
N ILE A 98 -15.52 0.45 5.61
CA ILE A 98 -16.23 1.71 5.87
C ILE A 98 -17.50 1.45 6.70
N GLU A 99 -18.32 0.48 6.32
CA GLU A 99 -19.53 0.14 7.06
C GLU A 99 -19.21 -0.31 8.49
N THR A 100 -18.18 -1.15 8.66
CA THR A 100 -17.72 -1.56 9.99
C THR A 100 -17.26 -0.36 10.83
N TYR A 101 -16.51 0.57 10.24
CA TYR A 101 -16.07 1.77 10.95
C TYR A 101 -17.23 2.67 11.35
N LEU A 102 -18.16 2.91 10.43
CA LEU A 102 -19.34 3.77 10.68
C LEU A 102 -20.25 3.21 11.79
N GLU A 103 -20.55 1.92 11.76
CA GLU A 103 -21.34 1.27 12.80
C GLU A 103 -20.61 1.25 14.14
N PHE A 104 -19.32 0.91 14.13
CA PHE A 104 -18.52 0.95 15.34
C PHE A 104 -18.47 2.36 15.94
N ARG A 105 -18.34 3.37 15.09
CA ARG A 105 -18.34 4.76 15.51
C ARG A 105 -19.70 5.23 16.03
N SER A 106 -20.80 4.74 15.49
CA SER A 106 -22.15 5.08 15.99
C SER A 106 -22.41 4.53 17.39
N SER A 107 -21.83 3.36 17.71
CA SER A 107 -21.99 2.70 19.02
C SER A 107 -20.96 3.16 20.05
N SER A 108 -19.71 3.40 19.64
CA SER A 108 -18.60 3.78 20.53
C SER A 108 -17.56 4.65 19.81
N PRO A 109 -17.82 5.98 19.64
CA PRO A 109 -16.91 6.86 18.90
C PRO A 109 -15.45 6.84 19.37
N PRO A 110 -15.13 6.86 20.69
CA PRO A 110 -13.74 6.83 21.14
C PRO A 110 -13.04 5.51 20.79
N ALA A 111 -13.73 4.37 20.90
CA ALA A 111 -13.18 3.06 20.59
C ALA A 111 -12.95 2.90 19.08
N ALA A 112 -13.86 3.40 18.25
CA ALA A 112 -13.70 3.41 16.80
C ALA A 112 -12.52 4.28 16.34
N ASP A 113 -12.30 5.44 16.95
CA ASP A 113 -11.15 6.29 16.66
C ASP A 113 -9.83 5.62 17.06
N ILE A 114 -9.80 4.89 18.18
CA ILE A 114 -8.64 4.09 18.60
C ILE A 114 -8.37 2.95 17.59
N TRP A 115 -9.42 2.22 17.20
CA TRP A 115 -9.34 1.14 16.23
C TRP A 115 -8.83 1.66 14.87
N LEU A 116 -9.40 2.74 14.34
CA LEU A 116 -8.94 3.35 13.09
C LEU A 116 -7.47 3.75 13.19
N LYS A 117 -7.05 4.39 14.28
CA LYS A 117 -5.65 4.79 14.50
C LYS A 117 -4.70 3.59 14.49
N GLN A 118 -5.10 2.45 15.08
CA GLN A 118 -4.33 1.22 15.06
C GLN A 118 -4.25 0.63 13.66
N MET A 119 -5.39 0.56 12.95
CA MET A 119 -5.43 0.09 11.55
C MET A 119 -4.54 0.92 10.64
N LEU A 120 -4.54 2.25 10.78
CA LEU A 120 -3.67 3.14 10.03
C LEU A 120 -2.19 2.93 10.37
N ARG A 121 -1.85 2.68 11.65
CA ARG A 121 -0.48 2.42 12.08
C ARG A 121 0.06 1.13 11.47
N ASP A 122 -0.73 0.07 11.49
CA ASP A 122 -0.26 -1.27 11.14
C ASP A 122 -0.39 -1.54 9.63
N HIS A 123 -1.41 -0.98 8.98
CA HIS A 123 -1.80 -1.31 7.61
C HIS A 123 -2.14 -0.08 6.74
N GLY A 124 -1.79 1.12 7.18
CA GLY A 124 -2.18 2.35 6.49
C GLY A 124 -1.73 2.42 5.04
N GLY A 125 -0.57 1.86 4.71
CA GLY A 125 -0.12 1.75 3.33
C GLY A 125 -1.09 0.95 2.44
N LEU A 126 -1.62 -0.16 2.94
CA LEU A 126 -2.64 -0.95 2.23
C LEU A 126 -3.97 -0.23 2.13
N LEU A 127 -4.47 0.31 3.26
CA LEU A 127 -5.72 1.08 3.28
C LEU A 127 -5.65 2.26 2.30
N PHE A 128 -4.48 2.88 2.19
CA PHE A 128 -4.20 3.93 1.22
C PHE A 128 -4.25 3.40 -0.22
N ALA A 129 -3.58 2.29 -0.53
CA ALA A 129 -3.56 1.71 -1.86
C ALA A 129 -4.95 1.25 -2.32
N TYR A 130 -5.80 0.76 -1.41
CA TYR A 130 -7.21 0.42 -1.70
C TYR A 130 -8.13 1.63 -1.83
N GLY A 131 -7.65 2.86 -1.58
CA GLY A 131 -8.47 4.08 -1.65
C GLY A 131 -9.45 4.22 -0.49
N ILE A 132 -9.29 3.46 0.59
CA ILE A 132 -10.16 3.52 1.77
C ILE A 132 -10.00 4.86 2.49
N ILE A 133 -8.78 5.40 2.50
CA ILE A 133 -8.47 6.68 3.15
C ILE A 133 -9.34 7.80 2.58
N ASP A 134 -9.53 7.83 1.26
CA ASP A 134 -10.32 8.88 0.58
C ASP A 134 -11.83 8.73 0.80
N LYS A 135 -12.30 7.52 1.14
CA LYS A 135 -13.72 7.22 1.42
C LYS A 135 -14.09 7.37 2.90
N LEU A 136 -13.12 7.58 3.78
CA LEU A 136 -13.40 7.84 5.21
C LEU A 136 -14.17 9.14 5.38
N PRO A 137 -15.03 9.25 6.42
CA PRO A 137 -15.75 10.49 6.73
C PRO A 137 -14.80 11.66 6.93
N LYS A 138 -15.17 12.87 6.48
CA LYS A 138 -14.36 14.10 6.58
C LYS A 138 -13.89 14.44 7.99
N ASN A 139 -14.62 13.96 9.01
CA ASN A 139 -14.29 14.15 10.41
C ASN A 139 -13.43 13.02 11.00
N ALA A 140 -13.00 12.04 10.19
CA ALA A 140 -12.00 11.06 10.60
C ALA A 140 -10.64 11.76 10.79
N LYS A 141 -9.99 11.49 11.93
CA LYS A 141 -8.70 12.12 12.26
C LYS A 141 -7.56 11.41 11.53
N LEU A 142 -7.27 11.85 10.31
CA LEU A 142 -6.19 11.30 9.50
C LEU A 142 -4.85 11.99 9.78
N PRO A 143 -3.74 11.23 9.87
CA PRO A 143 -2.40 11.79 9.91
C PRO A 143 -2.07 12.60 8.65
N PRO A 144 -1.28 13.69 8.76
CA PRO A 144 -0.97 14.58 7.64
C PRO A 144 -0.35 13.87 6.42
N ILE A 145 0.38 12.77 6.63
CA ILE A 145 1.01 12.01 5.55
C ILE A 145 -0.01 11.51 4.51
N PHE A 146 -1.23 11.14 4.93
CA PHE A 146 -2.29 10.69 4.02
C PHE A 146 -2.93 11.83 3.22
N GLN A 147 -2.73 13.08 3.64
CA GLN A 147 -3.15 14.25 2.87
C GLN A 147 -2.06 14.67 1.86
N LEU A 148 -0.80 14.43 2.20
CA LEU A 148 0.36 14.78 1.38
C LEU A 148 0.57 13.80 0.23
N LEU A 149 0.40 12.50 0.50
CA LEU A 149 0.58 11.45 -0.50
C LEU A 149 -0.74 11.14 -1.23
N LYS A 150 -0.62 10.60 -2.44
CA LYS A 150 -1.74 10.00 -3.19
C LYS A 150 -1.30 8.65 -3.75
N PRO A 151 -2.19 7.64 -3.83
CA PRO A 151 -1.86 6.34 -4.40
C PRO A 151 -1.37 6.49 -5.85
N GLY A 152 -0.21 5.92 -6.14
CA GLY A 152 0.39 6.01 -7.47
C GLY A 152 1.06 7.34 -7.81
N ALA A 153 1.07 8.31 -6.88
CA ALA A 153 1.70 9.59 -7.12
C ALA A 153 3.22 9.52 -7.15
N THR A 154 3.80 10.40 -7.95
CA THR A 154 5.25 10.63 -7.99
C THR A 154 5.56 12.03 -7.48
N HIS A 155 6.50 12.11 -6.54
CA HIS A 155 6.99 13.37 -5.99
C HIS A 155 8.46 13.57 -6.38
N LEU A 156 8.73 14.68 -7.06
CA LEU A 156 10.09 15.15 -7.34
C LEU A 156 10.53 16.06 -6.20
N LEU A 157 11.65 15.72 -5.60
CA LEU A 157 12.26 16.47 -4.49
C LEU A 157 13.59 17.06 -5.00
N MET A 158 13.60 18.38 -5.21
CA MET A 158 14.80 19.09 -5.63
C MET A 158 15.59 19.49 -4.38
N GLU A 159 16.54 18.63 -4.00
CA GLU A 159 17.29 18.76 -2.75
C GLU A 159 18.77 18.40 -2.92
N GLU A 160 19.67 19.11 -2.22
CA GLU A 160 21.10 18.82 -2.29
C GLU A 160 21.47 17.52 -1.59
N LYS A 161 20.77 17.22 -0.51
CA LYS A 161 20.86 15.99 0.27
C LYS A 161 19.45 15.42 0.41
N PRO A 162 19.26 14.10 0.34
CA PRO A 162 17.93 13.46 0.31
C PRO A 162 17.22 13.46 1.69
N GLU A 163 17.27 14.58 2.42
CA GLU A 163 16.74 14.68 3.79
C GLU A 163 15.22 14.73 3.81
N GLN A 164 14.60 15.46 2.87
CA GLN A 164 13.16 15.53 2.74
C GLN A 164 12.59 14.18 2.29
N GLY A 165 13.22 13.54 1.29
CA GLY A 165 12.82 12.22 0.82
C GLY A 165 12.81 11.18 1.94
N TYR A 166 13.90 11.10 2.70
CA TYR A 166 13.97 10.18 3.84
C TYR A 166 13.04 10.56 5.01
N SER A 167 12.75 11.85 5.19
CA SER A 167 11.75 12.28 6.18
C SER A 167 10.35 11.79 5.81
N MET A 168 9.96 11.90 4.53
CA MET A 168 8.68 11.37 4.03
C MET A 168 8.61 9.85 4.17
N VAL A 169 9.67 9.13 3.81
CA VAL A 169 9.77 7.66 4.00
C VAL A 169 9.58 7.30 5.47
N ARG A 170 10.31 7.95 6.37
CA ARG A 170 10.22 7.68 7.81
C ARG A 170 8.83 7.95 8.37
N GLU A 171 8.18 9.02 7.91
CA GLU A 171 6.81 9.34 8.33
C GLU A 171 5.81 8.31 7.81
N ALA A 172 5.89 7.92 6.53
CA ALA A 172 5.02 6.90 5.95
C ALA A 172 5.17 5.54 6.66
N MET A 173 6.40 5.14 7.02
CA MET A 173 6.65 3.88 7.74
C MET A 173 5.96 3.82 9.10
N LYS A 174 5.69 4.93 9.78
CA LYS A 174 4.91 4.96 11.03
C LYS A 174 3.47 4.52 10.84
N TYR A 175 3.00 4.52 9.59
CA TYR A 175 1.64 4.18 9.20
C TYR A 175 1.59 2.98 8.24
N GLY A 176 2.44 2.00 8.48
CA GLY A 176 2.38 0.70 7.82
C GLY A 176 2.76 0.69 6.34
N PHE A 177 3.37 1.76 5.81
CA PHE A 177 3.96 1.70 4.48
C PHE A 177 5.23 0.85 4.51
N LYS A 178 5.36 -0.10 3.60
CA LYS A 178 6.63 -0.76 3.32
C LYS A 178 7.52 0.22 2.57
N ALA A 179 8.77 0.39 3.00
CA ALA A 179 9.70 1.34 2.37
C ALA A 179 10.79 0.62 1.60
N PHE A 180 11.03 1.09 0.37
CA PHE A 180 12.12 0.67 -0.50
C PHE A 180 12.93 1.90 -0.88
N CYS A 181 14.25 1.86 -0.67
CA CYS A 181 15.14 2.98 -0.95
C CYS A 181 16.26 2.51 -1.86
N ILE A 182 16.38 3.11 -3.03
CA ILE A 182 17.51 2.91 -3.95
C ILE A 182 18.49 4.05 -3.68
N SER A 183 19.66 3.73 -3.12
CA SER A 183 20.60 4.71 -2.60
C SER A 183 22.01 4.50 -3.14
N LYS A 184 22.71 5.61 -3.36
CA LYS A 184 24.15 5.61 -3.62
C LYS A 184 24.99 5.32 -2.37
N LEU A 185 24.40 5.42 -1.20
CA LEU A 185 25.07 5.15 0.07
C LEU A 185 24.85 3.71 0.49
N GLU A 186 25.84 3.15 1.15
CA GLU A 186 25.77 1.84 1.79
C GLU A 186 24.58 1.74 2.75
N PRO A 187 23.84 0.61 2.80
CA PRO A 187 22.63 0.46 3.59
C PRO A 187 22.75 0.85 5.06
N ASN A 188 23.85 0.48 5.71
CA ASN A 188 24.07 0.83 7.13
C ASN A 188 24.23 2.34 7.34
N LYS A 189 24.92 3.03 6.41
CA LYS A 189 25.06 4.50 6.45
C LYS A 189 23.73 5.19 6.24
N VAL A 190 22.87 4.67 5.35
CA VAL A 190 21.50 5.18 5.15
C VAL A 190 20.67 5.03 6.42
N ARG A 191 20.66 3.82 7.02
CA ARG A 191 19.91 3.57 8.27
C ARG A 191 20.34 4.47 9.42
N GLN A 192 21.64 4.63 9.60
CA GLN A 192 22.19 5.48 10.66
C GLN A 192 21.88 6.95 10.43
N ARG A 193 22.11 7.44 9.20
CA ARG A 193 21.97 8.86 8.88
C ARG A 193 20.54 9.34 8.88
N TYR A 194 19.63 8.55 8.30
CA TYR A 194 18.24 8.96 8.04
C TYR A 194 17.22 8.29 8.96
N GLY A 195 17.60 7.39 9.83
CA GLY A 195 16.72 6.76 10.81
C GLY A 195 15.70 5.77 10.24
N VAL A 196 15.92 5.23 9.03
CA VAL A 196 15.01 4.30 8.33
C VAL A 196 15.41 2.84 8.57
N LYS A 197 15.36 2.40 9.83
CA LYS A 197 15.90 1.09 10.28
C LYS A 197 15.28 -0.10 9.53
N ASN A 198 13.98 -0.09 9.31
CA ASN A 198 13.21 -1.19 8.71
C ASN A 198 12.96 -1.04 7.21
N ALA A 199 13.60 -0.08 6.53
CA ALA A 199 13.50 0.07 5.09
C ALA A 199 14.30 -1.01 4.35
N ASN A 200 13.77 -1.47 3.23
CA ASN A 200 14.52 -2.27 2.25
C ASN A 200 15.41 -1.34 1.45
N ILE A 201 16.72 -1.39 1.69
CA ILE A 201 17.69 -0.52 1.03
C ILE A 201 18.46 -1.32 0.01
N ILE A 202 18.51 -0.84 -1.23
CA ILE A 202 19.31 -1.36 -2.33
C ILE A 202 20.43 -0.36 -2.60
N TRP A 203 21.65 -0.82 -2.47
CA TRP A 203 22.84 -0.01 -2.74
C TRP A 203 23.14 0.05 -4.22
N LEU A 204 23.10 1.25 -4.79
CA LEU A 204 23.46 1.47 -6.18
C LEU A 204 24.97 1.55 -6.31
N THR A 205 25.61 0.48 -6.78
CA THR A 205 27.08 0.37 -6.88
C THR A 205 27.51 -0.67 -7.90
N PHE A 206 28.68 -0.47 -8.53
CA PHE A 206 29.34 -1.47 -9.36
C PHE A 206 30.15 -2.48 -8.54
N ASN A 207 30.38 -2.21 -7.27
CA ASN A 207 31.18 -3.09 -6.42
C ASN A 207 30.40 -4.37 -6.07
N LYS A 208 31.06 -5.52 -6.15
CA LYS A 208 30.53 -6.77 -5.60
C LYS A 208 30.51 -6.67 -4.08
N THR A 209 29.36 -6.89 -3.48
CA THR A 209 29.15 -6.76 -2.04
C THR A 209 28.22 -7.87 -1.53
N LYS A 210 28.23 -8.11 -0.20
CA LYS A 210 27.28 -9.00 0.47
C LYS A 210 25.92 -8.34 0.70
N GLU A 211 25.86 -7.01 0.62
CA GLU A 211 24.62 -6.24 0.76
C GLU A 211 23.77 -6.34 -0.52
N LYS A 212 22.46 -6.10 -0.38
CA LYS A 212 21.56 -5.98 -1.54
C LYS A 212 22.03 -4.80 -2.39
N SER A 213 22.55 -5.06 -3.57
CA SER A 213 23.08 -4.03 -4.46
C SER A 213 22.69 -4.27 -5.90
N MET A 214 22.69 -3.21 -6.67
CA MET A 214 22.49 -3.22 -8.13
C MET A 214 23.43 -2.21 -8.78
N PRO A 215 23.94 -2.50 -9.98
CA PRO A 215 24.73 -1.54 -10.71
C PRO A 215 23.85 -0.41 -11.27
N PRO A 216 24.35 0.85 -11.32
CA PRO A 216 23.55 2.01 -11.74
C PRO A 216 23.20 2.01 -13.25
N ASP A 217 23.80 1.15 -14.06
CA ASP A 217 23.48 0.95 -15.49
C ASP A 217 22.41 -0.13 -15.72
N ASP A 218 22.06 -0.93 -14.71
CA ASP A 218 21.01 -1.94 -14.84
C ASP A 218 19.60 -1.33 -14.60
N LEU A 219 19.19 -0.45 -15.50
CA LEU A 219 17.87 0.20 -15.45
C LEU A 219 16.71 -0.81 -15.55
N ASN A 220 16.91 -1.90 -16.30
CA ASN A 220 15.90 -2.96 -16.42
C ASN A 220 15.75 -3.76 -15.13
N GLY A 221 16.85 -4.10 -14.46
CA GLY A 221 16.82 -4.75 -13.16
C GLY A 221 16.13 -3.87 -12.11
N LEU A 222 16.38 -2.55 -12.12
CA LEU A 222 15.69 -1.61 -11.22
C LEU A 222 14.18 -1.54 -11.51
N LYS A 223 13.74 -1.54 -12.77
CA LYS A 223 12.32 -1.63 -13.14
C LYS A 223 11.70 -2.95 -12.70
N PHE A 224 12.40 -4.06 -12.93
CA PHE A 224 11.95 -5.38 -12.51
C PHE A 224 11.79 -5.45 -10.99
N LEU A 225 12.73 -4.91 -10.22
CA LEU A 225 12.61 -4.80 -8.76
C LEU A 225 11.38 -4.01 -8.37
N ALA A 226 11.15 -2.84 -8.95
CA ALA A 226 9.96 -2.03 -8.68
C ALA A 226 8.66 -2.78 -9.01
N SER A 227 8.66 -3.60 -10.08
CA SER A 227 7.50 -4.43 -10.45
C SER A 227 7.14 -5.50 -9.42
N LYS A 228 8.05 -5.87 -8.52
CA LYS A 228 7.83 -6.86 -7.45
C LYS A 228 7.43 -6.24 -6.11
N ILE A 229 7.40 -4.91 -6.02
CA ILE A 229 6.99 -4.21 -4.80
C ILE A 229 5.47 -4.27 -4.68
N ASP A 230 4.99 -4.57 -3.47
CA ASP A 230 3.56 -4.63 -3.17
C ASP A 230 2.94 -3.22 -3.19
N PRO A 231 1.67 -3.08 -3.58
CA PRO A 231 0.92 -1.85 -3.41
C PRO A 231 0.93 -1.32 -1.96
N GLY A 232 0.70 -0.02 -1.78
CA GLY A 232 0.79 0.60 -0.45
C GLY A 232 2.21 0.73 0.09
N SER A 233 3.20 0.61 -0.79
CA SER A 233 4.60 0.85 -0.47
C SER A 233 5.06 2.22 -0.96
N ILE A 234 6.15 2.71 -0.35
CA ILE A 234 6.84 3.93 -0.78
C ILE A 234 8.22 3.57 -1.33
N LEU A 235 8.53 4.05 -2.52
CA LEU A 235 9.79 3.81 -3.23
C LEU A 235 10.54 5.13 -3.38
N LEU A 236 11.72 5.24 -2.77
CA LEU A 236 12.60 6.40 -2.86
C LEU A 236 13.81 6.09 -3.72
N PHE A 237 14.08 6.94 -4.71
CA PHE A 237 15.36 7.04 -5.41
C PHE A 237 16.10 8.29 -4.95
N ASP A 238 17.18 8.14 -4.17
CA ASP A 238 18.06 9.25 -3.77
C ASP A 238 19.27 9.42 -4.68
N CYS A 239 19.26 8.73 -5.81
CA CYS A 239 20.38 8.54 -6.71
C CYS A 239 20.10 8.95 -8.16
N PHE A 240 19.14 9.87 -8.39
CA PHE A 240 18.85 10.36 -9.74
C PHE A 240 20.10 10.84 -10.48
N ASN A 241 20.93 11.64 -9.81
CA ASN A 241 22.12 12.22 -10.43
C ASN A 241 23.18 11.17 -10.76
N GLU A 242 23.26 10.10 -10.01
CA GLU A 242 24.17 8.97 -10.25
C GLU A 242 23.71 8.14 -11.46
N ILE A 243 22.41 7.86 -11.55
CA ILE A 243 21.81 7.19 -12.73
C ILE A 243 22.02 8.04 -13.99
N LYS A 244 21.77 9.37 -13.88
CA LYS A 244 22.04 10.32 -14.98
C LYS A 244 23.51 10.31 -15.42
N LEU A 245 24.44 10.29 -14.46
CA LEU A 245 25.86 10.33 -14.75
C LEU A 245 26.31 9.10 -15.55
N VAL A 246 25.80 7.92 -15.20
CA VAL A 246 26.19 6.65 -15.81
C VAL A 246 25.50 6.45 -17.17
N ASN A 247 24.21 6.74 -17.27
CA ASN A 247 23.39 6.40 -18.45
C ASN A 247 23.13 7.59 -19.38
N GLY A 248 23.51 8.79 -18.99
CA GLY A 248 23.13 10.02 -19.66
C GLY A 248 21.73 10.52 -19.26
N PHE A 249 21.47 11.81 -19.45
CA PHE A 249 20.23 12.45 -19.00
C PHE A 249 18.98 11.90 -19.70
N LYS A 250 19.07 11.67 -21.04
CA LYS A 250 17.92 11.17 -21.82
C LYS A 250 17.46 9.79 -21.35
N ALA A 251 18.40 8.87 -21.17
CA ALA A 251 18.09 7.50 -20.69
C ALA A 251 17.57 7.50 -19.25
N ALA A 252 18.13 8.33 -18.37
CA ALA A 252 17.64 8.48 -17.01
C ALA A 252 16.21 9.06 -16.99
N LEU A 253 15.92 10.07 -17.82
CA LEU A 253 14.60 10.67 -17.91
C LEU A 253 13.54 9.65 -18.38
N GLU A 254 13.89 8.86 -19.42
CA GLU A 254 13.01 7.79 -19.94
C GLU A 254 12.75 6.72 -18.87
N PHE A 255 13.80 6.24 -18.21
CA PHE A 255 13.68 5.28 -17.11
C PHE A 255 12.72 5.75 -16.01
N PHE A 256 12.86 6.99 -15.54
CA PHE A 256 11.98 7.53 -14.49
C PHE A 256 10.56 7.78 -14.99
N ARG A 257 10.34 8.07 -16.28
CA ARG A 257 9.00 8.13 -16.88
C ARG A 257 8.30 6.78 -16.84
N GLU A 258 8.97 5.72 -17.31
CA GLU A 258 8.42 4.37 -17.27
C GLU A 258 8.20 3.89 -15.83
N LEU A 259 9.09 4.25 -14.91
CA LEU A 259 8.97 3.92 -13.50
C LEU A 259 7.78 4.63 -12.85
N LYS A 260 7.51 5.89 -13.21
CA LYS A 260 6.33 6.64 -12.80
C LYS A 260 5.05 5.92 -13.22
N ASP A 261 4.95 5.50 -14.49
CA ASP A 261 3.79 4.79 -15.00
C ASP A 261 3.59 3.42 -14.30
N LEU A 262 4.69 2.69 -14.08
CA LEU A 262 4.67 1.44 -13.30
C LEU A 262 4.16 1.68 -11.88
N CYS A 263 4.68 2.70 -11.18
CA CYS A 263 4.28 3.02 -9.82
C CYS A 263 2.81 3.47 -9.74
N ALA A 264 2.33 4.24 -10.72
CA ALA A 264 0.93 4.63 -10.82
C ALA A 264 0.01 3.43 -10.95
N ASN A 265 0.31 2.51 -11.87
CA ASN A 265 -0.46 1.29 -12.09
C ASN A 265 -0.48 0.37 -10.85
N LYS A 266 0.63 0.32 -10.11
CA LYS A 266 0.74 -0.49 -8.89
C LYS A 266 0.31 0.21 -7.61
N ARG A 267 -0.14 1.46 -7.70
CA ARG A 267 -0.50 2.31 -6.55
C ARG A 267 0.64 2.46 -5.52
N LEU A 268 1.89 2.51 -6.00
CA LEU A 268 3.08 2.82 -5.20
C LEU A 268 3.25 4.34 -5.12
N VAL A 269 3.76 4.83 -4.01
CA VAL A 269 4.25 6.22 -3.95
C VAL A 269 5.71 6.23 -4.40
N LEU A 270 6.02 7.02 -5.42
CA LEU A 270 7.37 7.21 -5.93
C LEU A 270 7.93 8.56 -5.47
N LEU A 271 9.07 8.54 -4.80
CA LEU A 271 9.85 9.71 -4.44
C LEU A 271 11.15 9.71 -5.25
N ILE A 272 11.46 10.81 -5.91
CA ILE A 272 12.72 10.99 -6.65
C ILE A 272 13.43 12.21 -6.09
N SER A 273 14.57 11.99 -5.44
CA SER A 273 15.44 13.05 -4.95
C SER A 273 16.52 13.35 -5.98
N ALA A 274 16.56 14.59 -6.44
CA ALA A 274 17.52 15.08 -7.42
C ALA A 274 18.24 16.32 -6.89
N ASN A 275 19.57 16.34 -6.98
CA ASN A 275 20.36 17.52 -6.59
C ASN A 275 20.36 18.55 -7.73
N PRO A 276 19.71 19.71 -7.55
CA PRO A 276 19.59 20.72 -8.59
C PRO A 276 20.95 21.31 -9.02
N LYS A 277 21.94 21.36 -8.14
CA LYS A 277 23.28 21.85 -8.47
C LYS A 277 24.04 20.97 -9.48
N LYS A 278 23.56 19.76 -9.72
CA LYS A 278 24.12 18.80 -10.68
C LYS A 278 23.32 18.75 -11.98
N LEU A 279 22.38 19.66 -12.20
CA LEU A 279 21.50 19.75 -13.36
C LEU A 279 21.63 21.13 -13.98
N ASP A 280 21.58 21.24 -15.31
CA ASP A 280 21.37 22.52 -15.97
C ASP A 280 19.87 22.87 -15.99
N GLU A 281 19.54 24.13 -16.31
CA GLU A 281 18.17 24.65 -16.31
C GLU A 281 17.23 23.85 -17.23
N LYS A 282 17.72 23.39 -18.40
CA LYS A 282 16.92 22.60 -19.35
C LYS A 282 16.59 21.23 -18.76
N GLN A 283 17.54 20.61 -18.05
CA GLN A 283 17.36 19.33 -17.37
C GLN A 283 16.38 19.44 -16.20
N VAL A 284 16.48 20.50 -15.41
CA VAL A 284 15.52 20.78 -14.33
C VAL A 284 14.12 20.90 -14.90
N LEU A 285 13.94 21.75 -15.92
CA LEU A 285 12.63 21.99 -16.55
C LEU A 285 12.05 20.71 -17.19
N ALA A 286 12.90 19.90 -17.83
CA ALA A 286 12.46 18.63 -18.42
C ALA A 286 12.00 17.62 -17.34
N LEU A 287 12.72 17.57 -16.21
CA LEU A 287 12.38 16.69 -15.09
C LEU A 287 11.08 17.11 -14.41
N GLU A 288 10.89 18.41 -14.18
CA GLU A 288 9.63 18.98 -13.64
C GLU A 288 8.43 18.71 -14.54
N ARG A 289 8.58 18.90 -15.85
CA ARG A 289 7.52 18.60 -16.84
C ARG A 289 7.16 17.13 -16.88
N MET A 290 8.14 16.24 -16.83
CA MET A 290 7.90 14.80 -16.81
C MET A 290 7.11 14.38 -15.57
N MET A 291 7.37 15.00 -14.42
CA MET A 291 6.68 14.65 -13.16
C MET A 291 5.27 15.22 -13.06
N GLY A 292 4.80 15.97 -14.05
CA GLY A 292 3.53 16.68 -14.03
C GLY A 292 3.71 17.99 -13.28
N GLY A 293 4.59 18.85 -13.82
CA GLY A 293 5.00 20.11 -13.25
C GLY A 293 3.85 20.86 -12.59
N LEU A 294 4.12 21.51 -11.48
CA LEU A 294 3.20 22.38 -10.76
C LEU A 294 2.27 23.08 -11.74
N GLU A 295 1.00 22.61 -11.81
CA GLU A 295 -0.07 23.48 -12.23
C GLU A 295 -0.02 24.67 -11.25
N LYS A 296 0.45 25.80 -11.79
CA LYS A 296 0.49 27.08 -11.07
C LYS A 296 -0.92 27.57 -10.83
#